data_15311b7d80fe1682eb0dded3f68f43b4
#
_entry.id   15311b7d80fe1682eb0dded3f68f43b4
#
_cell.length_a   1.000
_cell.length_b   1.000
_cell.length_c   1.000
_cell.angle_alpha   90.00
_cell.angle_beta   90.00
_cell.angle_gamma   90.00
#
_symmetry.space_group_name_H-M   'P 1'
#
loop_
_entity.id
_entity.type
_entity.pdbx_description
1 polymer ?
#
loop_
_entity_poly.entity_id
_entity_poly.type
_entity_poly.pdbx_seq_one_letter_code
_entity_poly.pdbx_strand_id
1 'polypeptide(L)' 'MRISEFWYRLNQVYPNAETMAQDVAITELGSMTIKEALATGFEPDEVWKILVQRDPDIDLRWN' A
#
# COMPACT_ATOMS: atom_id res chain seq x y z
N MET A 1 -10.68 -6.47 -1.17
CA MET A 1 -9.68 -6.85 -2.21
C MET A 1 -8.80 -7.97 -1.68
N ARG A 2 -8.35 -8.82 -2.57
CA ARG A 2 -7.44 -9.90 -2.20
C ARG A 2 -6.01 -9.37 -2.10
N ILE A 3 -5.16 -10.07 -1.36
CA ILE A 3 -3.76 -9.65 -1.23
C ILE A 3 -3.05 -9.61 -2.59
N SER A 4 -3.33 -10.56 -3.46
CA SER A 4 -2.74 -10.58 -4.79
C SER A 4 -3.18 -9.39 -5.63
N GLU A 5 -4.44 -8.97 -5.50
CA GLU A 5 -4.95 -7.80 -6.20
C GLU A 5 -4.30 -6.52 -5.64
N PHE A 6 -4.11 -6.47 -4.33
CA PHE A 6 -3.43 -5.34 -3.70
C PHE A 6 -2.02 -5.16 -4.29
N TRP A 7 -1.25 -6.25 -4.36
CA TRP A 7 0.10 -6.18 -4.91
C TRP A 7 0.11 -5.81 -6.39
N TYR A 8 -0.86 -6.33 -7.14
CA TYR A 8 -0.98 -5.98 -8.55
C TYR A 8 -1.21 -4.48 -8.72
N ARG A 9 -2.15 -3.93 -7.95
CA ARG A 9 -2.44 -2.49 -8.00
C ARG A 9 -1.24 -1.66 -7.58
N LEU A 10 -0.57 -2.07 -6.52
CA LEU A 10 0.58 -1.35 -6.01
C LEU A 10 1.69 -1.28 -7.06
N ASN A 11 1.91 -2.36 -7.77
CA ASN A 11 2.91 -2.40 -8.83
C ASN A 11 2.54 -1.54 -10.03
N GLN A 12 1.26 -1.26 -10.23
CA GLN A 12 0.83 -0.38 -11.31
C GLN A 12 1.08 1.10 -10.99
N VAL A 13 1.05 1.47 -9.72
CA VAL A 13 1.16 2.87 -9.33
C VAL A 13 2.54 3.25 -8.81
N TYR A 14 3.34 2.30 -8.39
CA TYR A 14 4.71 2.56 -7.92
C TYR A 14 5.70 1.68 -8.68
N PRO A 15 6.73 2.29 -9.30
CA PRO A 15 7.71 1.51 -10.08
C PRO A 15 8.53 0.53 -9.23
N ASN A 16 8.75 0.86 -7.95
CA ASN A 16 9.50 0.00 -7.04
C ASN A 16 8.62 -0.38 -5.85
N ALA A 17 7.43 -0.91 -6.15
CA ALA A 17 6.42 -1.18 -5.13
C ALA A 17 6.93 -2.11 -4.03
N GLU A 18 7.63 -3.18 -4.39
CA GLU A 18 8.11 -4.13 -3.40
C GLU A 18 9.15 -3.51 -2.46
N THR A 19 10.08 -2.75 -3.00
CA THR A 19 11.07 -2.05 -2.19
C THR A 19 10.41 -1.02 -1.28
N MET A 20 9.47 -0.25 -1.84
CA MET A 20 8.74 0.73 -1.06
C MET A 20 7.97 0.08 0.07
N ALA A 21 7.29 -1.03 -0.21
CA ALA A 21 6.49 -1.74 0.79
C ALA A 21 7.36 -2.35 1.90
N GLN A 22 8.62 -2.58 1.62
CA GLN A 22 9.56 -3.20 2.54
C GLN A 22 10.36 -2.18 3.35
N ASP A 23 10.66 -1.03 2.76
CA ASP A 23 11.59 -0.08 3.35
C ASP A 23 10.96 1.22 3.86
N VAL A 24 9.79 1.59 3.35
CA VAL A 24 9.17 2.87 3.73
C VAL A 24 8.15 2.66 4.83
N ALA A 25 8.44 3.23 6.01
CA ALA A 25 7.49 3.22 7.11
C ALA A 25 6.45 4.32 6.90
N ILE A 26 5.19 3.96 7.10
CA ILE A 26 4.07 4.89 6.90
C ILE A 26 3.46 5.24 8.25
N THR A 27 3.49 6.53 8.59
CA THR A 27 3.02 7.01 9.88
C THR A 27 1.57 6.61 10.14
N GLU A 28 0.72 6.70 9.14
CA GLU A 28 -0.70 6.37 9.24
C GLU A 28 -0.95 4.88 9.52
N LEU A 29 0.06 4.05 9.29
CA LEU A 29 0.01 2.62 9.62
C LEU A 29 0.68 2.30 10.94
N GLY A 30 0.84 3.31 11.80
CA GLY A 30 1.54 3.13 13.07
C GLY A 30 3.05 3.05 12.90
N SER A 31 3.57 3.76 11.91
CA SER A 31 5.00 3.77 11.56
C SER A 31 5.51 2.41 11.10
N MET A 32 4.63 1.58 10.55
CA MET A 32 5.00 0.29 9.99
C MET A 32 5.12 0.39 8.47
N THR A 33 5.91 -0.50 7.88
CA THR A 33 5.93 -0.65 6.44
C THR A 33 4.64 -1.34 5.99
N ILE A 34 4.36 -1.29 4.69
CA ILE A 34 3.18 -1.96 4.13
C ILE A 34 3.24 -3.46 4.43
N LYS A 35 4.40 -4.09 4.27
CA LYS A 35 4.55 -5.52 4.54
C LYS A 35 4.29 -5.83 6.01
N GLU A 36 4.81 -5.00 6.91
CA GLU A 36 4.58 -5.18 8.33
C GLU A 36 3.11 -5.01 8.69
N ALA A 37 2.46 -4.00 8.13
CA ALA A 37 1.05 -3.76 8.40
C ALA A 37 0.19 -4.95 7.97
N LEU A 38 0.43 -5.48 6.77
CA LEU A 38 -0.30 -6.65 6.30
C LEU A 38 -0.05 -7.87 7.18
N ALA A 39 1.19 -8.02 7.65
CA ALA A 39 1.55 -9.14 8.52
C ALA A 39 0.92 -9.04 9.91
N THR A 40 0.64 -7.83 10.38
CA THR A 40 0.04 -7.63 11.70
C THR A 40 -1.49 -7.70 11.69
N GLY A 41 -2.10 -7.80 10.52
CA GLY A 41 -3.55 -7.97 10.42
C GLY A 41 -4.30 -6.87 9.72
N PHE A 42 -3.62 -5.85 9.21
CA PHE A 42 -4.31 -4.83 8.39
C PHE A 42 -4.84 -5.49 7.12
N GLU A 43 -6.08 -5.17 6.79
CA GLU A 43 -6.65 -5.64 5.54
C GLU A 43 -6.05 -4.90 4.36
N PRO A 44 -5.90 -5.57 3.20
CA PRO A 44 -5.41 -4.87 2.00
C PRO A 44 -6.22 -3.63 1.64
N ASP A 45 -7.54 -3.68 1.82
CA ASP A 45 -8.41 -2.53 1.57
C ASP A 45 -8.09 -1.36 2.48
N GLU A 46 -7.79 -1.62 3.74
CA GLU A 46 -7.44 -0.58 4.69
C GLU A 46 -6.12 0.08 4.31
N VAL A 47 -5.13 -0.73 3.96
CA VAL A 47 -3.83 -0.21 3.56
C VAL A 47 -3.97 0.62 2.29
N TRP A 48 -4.72 0.13 1.31
CA TRP A 48 -4.95 0.85 0.06
C TRP A 48 -5.62 2.21 0.32
N LYS A 49 -6.63 2.22 1.18
CA LYS A 49 -7.35 3.44 1.54
C LYS A 49 -6.40 4.47 2.16
N ILE A 50 -5.53 4.02 3.05
CA ILE A 50 -4.56 4.91 3.68
C ILE A 50 -3.58 5.47 2.66
N LEU A 51 -3.13 4.64 1.72
CA LEU A 51 -2.23 5.10 0.66
C LEU A 51 -2.91 6.14 -0.23
N VAL A 52 -4.17 5.95 -0.55
CA VAL A 52 -4.94 6.91 -1.36
C VAL A 52 -5.10 8.24 -0.62
N GLN A 53 -5.35 8.19 0.68
CA GLN A 53 -5.45 9.42 1.48
C GLN A 53 -4.14 10.17 1.54
N ARG A 54 -3.04 9.42 1.60
CA ARG A 54 -1.71 10.00 1.63
C ARG A 54 -1.27 10.54 0.27
N ASP A 55 -1.65 9.84 -0.80
CA ASP A 55 -1.29 10.20 -2.17
C ASP A 55 -2.50 9.97 -3.08
N PRO A 56 -3.39 10.97 -3.20
CA PRO A 56 -4.60 10.82 -4.01
C PRO A 56 -4.35 10.49 -5.48
N ASP A 57 -3.15 10.76 -5.99
CA ASP A 57 -2.81 10.44 -7.37
C ASP A 57 -2.83 8.95 -7.65
N ILE A 58 -2.75 8.13 -6.61
CA ILE A 58 -2.78 6.67 -6.77
C ILE A 58 -4.04 6.22 -7.51
N ASP A 59 -5.20 6.77 -7.12
CA ASP A 59 -6.46 6.42 -7.76
C ASP A 59 -6.49 6.81 -9.22
N LEU A 60 -5.86 7.91 -9.56
CA LEU A 60 -5.80 8.37 -10.96
C LEU A 60 -4.88 7.48 -11.79
N ARG A 61 -3.75 7.08 -11.21
CA ARG A 61 -2.79 6.23 -11.90
C ARG A 61 -3.31 4.81 -12.09
N TRP A 62 -4.10 4.34 -11.16
CA TRP A 62 -4.65 2.99 -11.20
C TRP A 62 -5.59 2.82 -12.40
N ASN A 63 -6.35 3.84 -12.70
CA ASN A 63 -7.27 3.81 -13.81
C ASN A 63 -6.55 4.13 -15.13
#